data_4858d09d9e0f6a31d3978b3e76d1281b
#
_entry.id   4858d09d9e0f6a31d3978b3e76d1281b
#
_cell.length_a   1.000
_cell.length_b   1.000
_cell.length_c   1.000
_cell.angle_alpha   90.00
_cell.angle_beta   90.00
_cell.angle_gamma   90.00
#
_symmetry.space_group_name_H-M   'P 1'
#
loop_
_entity.id
_entity.type
_entity.pdbx_description
1 polymer ?
#
loop_
_entity_poly.entity_id
_entity_poly.type
_entity_poly.pdbx_seq_one_letter_code
_entity_poly.pdbx_strand_id
1 'polypeptide(L)' 'MTYEGIEFAIRAGLGRNDWVATIHFPDTNEPLARSSMVKVTGTREEAIALTQDRIHNWWKRQKLKVRATS' A
#
# COMPACT_ATOMS: atom_id res chain seq x y z
N MET A 1 -9.67 -2.64 4.89
CA MET A 1 -9.96 -2.71 3.45
C MET A 1 -8.96 -3.64 2.76
N THR A 2 -9.38 -4.24 1.68
CA THR A 2 -8.53 -5.18 0.92
C THR A 2 -8.55 -4.81 -0.56
N TYR A 3 -7.41 -4.83 -1.19
CA TYR A 3 -7.28 -4.56 -2.62
C TYR A 3 -6.27 -5.52 -3.22
N GLU A 4 -6.68 -6.27 -4.24
CA GLU A 4 -5.82 -7.28 -4.88
C GLU A 4 -5.18 -8.25 -3.88
N GLY A 5 -5.93 -8.62 -2.85
CA GLY A 5 -5.46 -9.55 -1.83
C GLY A 5 -4.60 -8.93 -0.74
N ILE A 6 -4.36 -7.63 -0.80
CA ILE A 6 -3.54 -6.94 0.19
C ILE A 6 -4.41 -6.07 1.09
N GLU A 7 -4.24 -6.25 2.38
CA GLU A 7 -5.00 -5.49 3.36
C GLU A 7 -4.36 -4.13 3.62
N PHE A 8 -5.18 -3.11 3.70
CA PHE A 8 -4.73 -1.77 4.04
C PHE A 8 -5.77 -1.04 4.86
N ALA A 9 -5.34 0.00 5.56
CA ALA A 9 -6.22 0.83 6.37
C ALA A 9 -5.94 2.30 6.10
N ILE A 10 -6.99 3.11 6.13
CA ILE A 10 -6.89 4.56 5.96
C ILE A 10 -7.28 5.22 7.27
N ARG A 11 -6.44 6.09 7.77
CA ARG A 11 -6.67 6.82 9.01
C ARG A 11 -6.59 8.31 8.75
N ALA A 12 -7.34 9.08 9.51
CA ALA A 12 -7.19 10.53 9.50
C ALA A 12 -5.87 10.91 10.17
N GLY A 13 -5.14 11.81 9.51
CA GLY A 13 -3.91 12.34 10.07
C GLY A 13 -4.15 13.53 11.00
N LEU A 14 -3.10 14.29 11.28
CA LEU A 14 -3.18 15.43 12.18
C LEU A 14 -3.83 16.65 11.56
N GLY A 15 -3.75 16.80 10.25
CA GLY A 15 -4.33 17.93 9.54
C GLY A 15 -5.73 17.63 9.02
N ARG A 16 -6.40 18.67 8.52
CA ARG A 16 -7.77 18.54 8.02
C ARG A 16 -7.90 17.57 6.86
N ASN A 17 -6.98 17.64 5.93
CA ASN A 17 -7.01 16.80 4.73
C ASN A 17 -5.83 15.85 4.70
N ASP A 18 -5.32 15.48 5.88
CA ASP A 18 -4.22 14.55 5.97
C ASP A 18 -4.74 13.15 6.27
N TRP A 19 -4.22 12.20 5.54
CA TRP A 19 -4.59 10.80 5.70
C TRP A 19 -3.35 9.96 5.80
N VAL A 20 -3.42 8.91 6.58
CA VAL A 20 -2.33 7.95 6.70
C VAL A 20 -2.85 6.59 6.25
N ALA A 21 -2.22 6.06 5.22
CA ALA A 21 -2.55 4.73 4.72
C ALA A 21 -1.52 3.74 5.25
N THR A 22 -1.99 2.67 5.86
CA THR A 22 -1.12 1.58 6.31
C THR A 22 -1.38 0.37 5.43
N ILE A 23 -0.35 -0.12 4.77
CA ILE A 23 -0.47 -1.26 3.85
C ILE A 23 0.30 -2.43 4.44
N HIS A 24 -0.37 -3.58 4.54
CA HIS A 24 0.24 -4.81 5.05
C HIS A 24 0.63 -5.70 3.88
N PHE A 25 1.85 -5.54 3.39
CA PHE A 25 2.33 -6.36 2.30
C PHE A 25 2.67 -7.76 2.77
N PRO A 26 2.21 -8.79 2.06
CA PRO A 26 2.55 -10.16 2.38
C PRO A 26 3.94 -10.48 1.88
N ASP A 27 4.94 -10.23 2.68
CA ASP A 27 6.30 -10.58 2.32
C ASP A 27 6.71 -11.81 3.10
N THR A 28 6.83 -12.92 2.38
CA THR A 28 7.16 -14.20 2.98
C THR A 28 8.65 -14.41 3.13
N ASN A 29 9.45 -13.59 2.48
CA ASN A 29 10.90 -13.74 2.48
C ASN A 29 11.59 -12.97 3.59
N GLU A 30 10.89 -12.02 4.21
CA GLU A 30 11.44 -11.27 5.32
C GLU A 30 10.70 -11.60 6.60
N PRO A 31 11.43 -11.98 7.65
CA PRO A 31 10.80 -12.27 8.94
C PRO A 31 10.14 -11.04 9.58
N LEU A 32 10.48 -9.88 9.09
CA LEU A 32 9.86 -8.64 9.54
C LEU A 32 8.85 -8.19 8.51
N ALA A 33 7.67 -8.80 8.53
CA ALA A 33 6.56 -8.35 7.69
C ALA A 33 6.30 -6.89 8.00
N ARG A 34 6.55 -6.03 7.04
CA ARG A 34 6.49 -4.60 7.29
C ARG A 34 5.22 -3.98 6.76
N SER A 35 4.59 -3.24 7.65
CA SER A 35 3.55 -2.33 7.24
C SER A 35 4.20 -1.11 6.62
N SER A 36 3.73 -0.72 5.46
CA SER A 36 4.19 0.50 4.83
C SER A 36 3.21 1.61 5.15
N MET A 37 3.69 2.72 5.65
CA MET A 37 2.85 3.87 5.96
C MET A 37 3.06 4.95 4.90
N VAL A 38 1.96 5.44 4.36
CA VAL A 38 1.98 6.47 3.33
C VAL A 38 1.14 7.65 3.79
N LYS A 39 1.69 8.83 3.73
CA LYS A 39 0.95 10.05 4.04
C LYS A 39 0.36 10.62 2.76
N VAL A 40 -0.93 10.92 2.80
CA VAL A 40 -1.64 11.47 1.66
C VAL A 40 -2.37 12.73 2.10
N THR A 41 -2.29 13.77 1.28
CA THR A 41 -3.03 15.00 1.50
C THR A 41 -4.11 15.10 0.46
N GLY A 42 -5.35 15.37 0.88
CA GLY A 42 -6.49 15.49 -0.01
C GLY A 42 -7.73 14.86 0.60
N THR A 43 -8.61 14.35 -0.25
CA THR A 43 -9.82 13.69 0.22
C THR A 43 -9.53 12.25 0.62
N ARG A 44 -10.46 11.65 1.38
CA ARG A 44 -10.35 10.24 1.74
C ARG A 44 -10.32 9.35 0.49
N GLU A 45 -11.12 9.71 -0.50
CA GLU A 45 -11.18 8.95 -1.75
C GLU A 45 -9.85 9.01 -2.49
N GLU A 46 -9.20 10.16 -2.50
CA GLU A 46 -7.87 10.29 -3.08
C GLU A 46 -6.84 9.44 -2.34
N ALA A 47 -6.94 9.39 -1.02
CA ALA A 47 -6.06 8.55 -0.22
C ALA A 47 -6.24 7.08 -0.56
N ILE A 48 -7.47 6.65 -0.71
CA ILE A 48 -7.78 5.26 -1.07
C ILE A 48 -7.23 4.95 -2.48
N ALA A 49 -7.47 5.84 -3.43
CA ALA A 49 -7.01 5.66 -4.80
C ALA A 49 -5.49 5.56 -4.87
N LEU A 50 -4.79 6.44 -4.16
CA LEU A 50 -3.33 6.42 -4.14
C LEU A 50 -2.81 5.13 -3.51
N THR A 51 -3.45 4.67 -2.45
CA THR A 51 -3.07 3.43 -1.78
C THR A 51 -3.24 2.23 -2.70
N GLN A 52 -4.35 2.18 -3.42
CA GLN A 52 -4.60 1.12 -4.38
C GLN A 52 -3.57 1.14 -5.51
N ASP A 53 -3.19 2.33 -5.97
CA ASP A 53 -2.18 2.48 -6.99
C ASP A 53 -0.82 1.94 -6.52
N ARG A 54 -0.46 2.19 -5.27
CA ARG A 54 0.79 1.66 -4.71
C ARG A 54 0.77 0.15 -4.60
N ILE A 55 -0.35 -0.42 -4.23
CA ILE A 55 -0.51 -1.87 -4.18
C ILE A 55 -0.36 -2.48 -5.57
N HIS A 56 -1.00 -1.85 -6.55
CA HIS A 56 -0.92 -2.30 -7.94
C HIS A 56 0.53 -2.26 -8.45
N ASN A 57 1.25 -1.19 -8.16
CA ASN A 57 2.64 -1.05 -8.56
C ASN A 57 3.54 -2.08 -7.87
N TRP A 58 3.25 -2.40 -6.63
CA TRP A 58 3.98 -3.44 -5.91
C TRP A 58 3.83 -4.79 -6.61
N TRP A 59 2.62 -5.13 -7.02
CA TRP A 59 2.38 -6.36 -7.78
C TRP A 59 3.13 -6.38 -9.11
N LYS A 60 3.16 -5.26 -9.79
CA LYS A 60 3.92 -5.15 -11.03
C LYS A 60 5.40 -5.45 -10.81
N ARG A 61 5.96 -4.92 -9.74
CA ARG A 61 7.37 -5.17 -9.40
C ARG A 61 7.61 -6.64 -9.10
N GLN A 62 6.68 -7.29 -8.42
CA GLN A 62 6.82 -8.70 -8.12
C GLN A 62 6.81 -9.55 -9.38
N LYS A 63 5.94 -9.22 -10.32
CA LYS A 63 5.90 -9.92 -11.60
C LYS A 63 7.19 -9.74 -12.39
N LEU A 64 7.75 -8.54 -12.39
CA LEU A 64 9.01 -8.27 -13.05
C LEU A 64 10.16 -9.05 -12.42
N LYS A 65 10.17 -9.15 -11.09
CA LYS A 65 11.18 -9.93 -10.39
C LYS A 65 11.12 -11.40 -10.76
N VAL A 66 9.93 -11.95 -10.84
CA VAL A 66 9.75 -13.34 -11.20
C VAL A 66 10.27 -13.59 -12.62
N ARG A 67 10.02 -12.67 -13.54
CA ARG A 67 10.53 -12.78 -14.91
C ARG A 67 12.04 -12.68 -14.97
N ALA A 68 12.63 -11.83 -14.14
CA ALA A 68 14.07 -11.64 -14.13
C ALA A 68 14.81 -12.88 -13.60
N THR A 69 14.16 -13.65 -12.74
CA THR A 69 14.76 -14.85 -12.15
C THR A 69 14.51 -16.10 -12.98
N SER A 70 13.63 -16.03 -13.91
CA SER A 70 13.35 -17.16 -14.81
C SER A 70 14.05 -16.95 -16.15
#